data_0b7a6443e304c25aa3a33af0487bfde3
#
_entry.id   0b7a6443e304c25aa3a33af0487bfde3
#
_cell.length_a   1.000
_cell.length_b   1.000
_cell.length_c   1.000
_cell.angle_alpha   90.00
_cell.angle_beta   90.00
_cell.angle_gamma   90.00
#
_symmetry.space_group_name_H-M   'P 1'
#
loop_
_entity.id
_entity.type
_entity.pdbx_description
1 polymer ?
#
loop_
_entity_poly.entity_id
_entity_poly.type
_entity_poly.pdbx_seq_one_letter_code
_entity_poly.pdbx_strand_id
1 'polypeptide(L)'
;MASDTTVEAAARPDTAPAAEAPRSTVFDVGIHERLPFGQLLALGFQNIFGMIGMFVFPGITGAVLHLSVEQTAHLYGMTFLVSGFVTACQALLILKLPIVHGPFVGSFTALLALGAMPDAGLGLAFGSCFVACIIWLLLTVPIRGWSVAGVFARYMHSPLISGVMVLLAMVQLGNNTLPAWLGERNSPGFPSINFVAGCISVLTLIVLTLWGGKRLRRIAMLLGTVLGTLFYASLIPLPFGRVLASPWLVTPQFFPYGFEVRADIVLLYLLVMVPANIGSMALYTVVAEWGHEKLTPARMSGGLMSVALGGILASVLGTYTTQIYPDNMGLLRSTRVGSRYAVLMCGILLMVLGSCIKFDMLLVIVPTPVLAAIATLLFGIIMVHAIQHLAPVEWNDKNLIIAGFSLLLGLGGLFVTGPAYEALPLLVRMLLKQAVVTGGIPLIVMHAILNRDKIATGYVKI
;
A
#
# COMPACT_ATOMS: atom_id res chain seq x y z
N MET A 1 -0.93 83.77 -27.84
CA MET A 1 -0.98 82.82 -28.96
C MET A 1 -0.86 81.45 -28.43
N ALA A 2 -1.96 80.79 -28.32
CA ALA A 2 -2.08 79.40 -27.85
C ALA A 2 -1.73 78.40 -28.98
N SER A 3 -1.06 77.31 -28.69
CA SER A 3 -1.08 76.15 -29.58
C SER A 3 -1.36 74.91 -28.71
N ASP A 4 -2.60 74.51 -28.86
CA ASP A 4 -3.12 73.20 -28.44
C ASP A 4 -2.36 72.09 -29.15
N THR A 5 -1.85 71.13 -28.41
CA THR A 5 -1.48 69.85 -28.97
C THR A 5 -2.17 68.72 -28.13
N THR A 6 -3.31 68.33 -28.72
CA THR A 6 -4.02 67.09 -28.28
C THR A 6 -3.16 65.88 -28.56
N VAL A 7 -2.77 65.19 -27.49
CA VAL A 7 -2.12 63.88 -27.56
C VAL A 7 -3.20 62.82 -27.66
N GLU A 8 -3.29 62.21 -28.84
CA GLU A 8 -4.13 61.07 -29.18
C GLU A 8 -3.69 59.85 -28.39
N ALA A 9 -4.59 59.34 -27.54
CA ALA A 9 -4.36 58.13 -26.74
C ALA A 9 -4.40 56.90 -27.68
N ALA A 10 -3.24 56.33 -28.00
CA ALA A 10 -3.12 55.07 -28.71
C ALA A 10 -3.76 53.94 -27.91
N ALA A 11 -4.82 53.35 -28.44
CA ALA A 11 -5.47 52.16 -27.94
C ALA A 11 -4.44 51.00 -27.86
N ARG A 12 -4.24 50.47 -26.65
CA ARG A 12 -3.46 49.23 -26.44
C ARG A 12 -4.17 48.07 -27.11
N PRO A 13 -3.52 47.26 -27.95
CA PRO A 13 -4.14 46.05 -28.47
C PRO A 13 -4.49 45.10 -27.34
N ASP A 14 -5.73 44.61 -27.33
CA ASP A 14 -6.20 43.51 -26.50
C ASP A 14 -5.26 42.33 -26.64
N THR A 15 -4.42 42.09 -25.64
CA THR A 15 -3.66 40.84 -25.53
C THR A 15 -4.64 39.75 -25.11
N ALA A 16 -5.12 39.00 -26.09
CA ALA A 16 -5.80 37.74 -25.83
C ALA A 16 -4.93 36.91 -24.81
N PRO A 17 -5.56 36.25 -23.84
CA PRO A 17 -4.82 35.44 -22.88
C PRO A 17 -3.99 34.42 -23.66
N ALA A 18 -2.68 34.45 -23.48
CA ALA A 18 -1.76 33.47 -24.05
C ALA A 18 -2.28 32.07 -23.73
N ALA A 19 -2.58 31.31 -24.78
CA ALA A 19 -2.94 29.91 -24.63
C ALA A 19 -1.83 29.23 -23.77
N GLU A 20 -2.18 28.74 -22.59
CA GLU A 20 -1.24 27.99 -21.76
C GLU A 20 -0.63 26.89 -22.62
N ALA A 21 0.70 26.93 -22.78
CA ALA A 21 1.43 25.89 -23.47
C ALA A 21 1.05 24.54 -22.82
N PRO A 22 0.79 23.48 -23.59
CA PRO A 22 0.38 22.20 -23.03
C PRO A 22 1.46 21.73 -22.04
N ARG A 23 1.09 21.68 -20.76
CA ARG A 23 1.98 21.15 -19.71
C ARG A 23 2.36 19.74 -20.13
N SER A 24 3.65 19.46 -20.28
CA SER A 24 4.13 18.15 -20.71
C SER A 24 3.59 17.06 -19.78
N THR A 25 2.87 16.07 -20.31
CA THR A 25 2.42 14.89 -19.55
C THR A 25 3.64 14.14 -19.02
N VAL A 26 3.54 13.62 -17.80
CA VAL A 26 4.57 12.72 -17.26
C VAL A 26 4.60 11.42 -18.08
N PHE A 27 3.50 11.05 -18.69
CA PHE A 27 3.33 9.83 -19.46
C PHE A 27 3.60 10.01 -20.95
N ASP A 28 4.40 9.10 -21.51
CA ASP A 28 4.59 8.96 -22.97
C ASP A 28 3.43 8.18 -23.60
N VAL A 29 2.82 7.25 -22.81
CA VAL A 29 1.60 6.51 -23.16
C VAL A 29 0.46 6.99 -22.28
N GLY A 30 -0.60 7.53 -22.87
CA GLY A 30 -1.72 8.12 -22.17
C GLY A 30 -2.57 7.12 -21.38
N ILE A 31 -3.37 7.62 -20.40
CA ILE A 31 -4.18 6.79 -19.49
C ILE A 31 -5.16 5.89 -20.24
N HIS A 32 -5.78 6.39 -21.29
CA HIS A 32 -6.79 5.66 -22.07
C HIS A 32 -6.23 4.96 -23.31
N GLU A 33 -4.94 5.04 -23.54
CA GLU A 33 -4.28 4.45 -24.69
C GLU A 33 -4.19 2.93 -24.55
N ARG A 34 -4.61 2.22 -25.59
CA ARG A 34 -4.54 0.75 -25.68
C ARG A 34 -3.24 0.35 -26.35
N LEU A 35 -2.50 -0.51 -25.70
CA LEU A 35 -1.27 -1.09 -26.22
C LEU A 35 -1.54 -2.48 -26.83
N PRO A 36 -0.66 -2.97 -27.71
CA PRO A 36 -0.70 -4.35 -28.21
C PRO A 36 -0.70 -5.37 -27.07
N PHE A 37 -1.41 -6.49 -27.25
CA PHE A 37 -1.60 -7.50 -26.20
C PHE A 37 -0.28 -7.99 -25.55
N GLY A 38 0.76 -8.26 -26.35
CA GLY A 38 2.07 -8.68 -25.83
C GLY A 38 2.73 -7.63 -24.93
N GLN A 39 2.55 -6.32 -25.24
CA GLN A 39 3.05 -5.24 -24.38
C GLN A 39 2.21 -5.13 -23.11
N LEU A 40 0.88 -5.27 -23.19
CA LEU A 40 0.00 -5.30 -22.03
C LEU A 40 0.37 -6.44 -21.07
N LEU A 41 0.65 -7.63 -21.64
CA LEU A 41 1.06 -8.79 -20.86
C LEU A 41 2.39 -8.54 -20.13
N ALA A 42 3.40 -8.04 -20.84
CA ALA A 42 4.71 -7.71 -20.27
C ALA A 42 4.62 -6.65 -19.16
N LEU A 43 3.86 -5.57 -19.38
CA LEU A 43 3.62 -4.52 -18.41
C LEU A 43 2.77 -5.01 -17.23
N GLY A 44 1.80 -5.89 -17.48
CA GLY A 44 1.00 -6.54 -16.43
C GLY A 44 1.90 -7.33 -15.47
N PHE A 45 2.76 -8.18 -15.97
CA PHE A 45 3.75 -8.90 -15.16
C PHE A 45 4.72 -7.96 -14.45
N GLN A 46 5.19 -6.91 -15.13
CA GLN A 46 6.07 -5.92 -14.50
C GLN A 46 5.42 -5.23 -13.32
N ASN A 47 4.12 -4.91 -13.39
CA ASN A 47 3.37 -4.33 -12.28
C ASN A 47 3.24 -5.32 -11.10
N ILE A 48 3.04 -6.62 -11.37
CA ILE A 48 2.99 -7.65 -10.30
C ILE A 48 4.30 -7.70 -9.52
N PHE A 49 5.43 -7.73 -10.21
CA PHE A 49 6.74 -7.75 -9.55
C PHE A 49 7.08 -6.45 -8.80
N GLY A 50 6.41 -5.34 -9.11
CA GLY A 50 6.49 -4.10 -8.33
C GLY A 50 5.74 -4.14 -7.01
N MET A 51 4.89 -5.18 -6.76
CA MET A 51 4.00 -5.25 -5.60
C MET A 51 4.54 -6.22 -4.53
N ILE A 52 5.59 -5.83 -3.85
CA ILE A 52 6.38 -6.70 -2.96
C ILE A 52 5.57 -7.24 -1.78
N GLY A 53 4.70 -6.43 -1.18
CA GLY A 53 3.89 -6.84 -0.05
C GLY A 53 3.01 -8.05 -0.34
N MET A 54 2.61 -8.27 -1.61
CA MET A 54 1.83 -9.44 -2.00
C MET A 54 2.59 -10.75 -1.82
N PHE A 55 3.90 -10.70 -2.00
CA PHE A 55 4.77 -11.88 -1.84
C PHE A 55 5.23 -12.06 -0.40
N VAL A 56 5.30 -11.00 0.37
CA VAL A 56 5.91 -10.97 1.70
C VAL A 56 4.90 -11.17 2.82
N PHE A 57 3.77 -10.47 2.77
CA PHE A 57 2.83 -10.46 3.90
C PHE A 57 2.24 -11.83 4.22
N PRO A 58 1.77 -12.64 3.25
CA PRO A 58 1.24 -13.96 3.57
C PRO A 58 2.29 -14.90 4.16
N GLY A 59 3.53 -14.86 3.66
CA GLY A 59 4.63 -15.67 4.18
C GLY A 59 4.97 -15.32 5.63
N ILE A 60 5.09 -14.03 5.95
CA ILE A 60 5.33 -13.57 7.33
C ILE A 60 4.15 -13.93 8.23
N THR A 61 2.91 -13.73 7.77
CA THR A 61 1.71 -14.10 8.55
C THR A 61 1.67 -15.60 8.83
N GLY A 62 1.93 -16.41 7.81
CA GLY A 62 2.00 -17.86 7.97
C GLY A 62 3.02 -18.30 9.01
N ALA A 63 4.22 -17.71 9.01
CA ALA A 63 5.27 -18.02 9.96
C ALA A 63 4.92 -17.53 11.38
N VAL A 64 4.53 -16.25 11.54
CA VAL A 64 4.28 -15.62 12.85
C VAL A 64 3.05 -16.21 13.55
N LEU A 65 2.01 -16.55 12.79
CA LEU A 65 0.77 -17.12 13.34
C LEU A 65 0.74 -18.65 13.26
N HIS A 66 1.86 -19.30 12.90
CA HIS A 66 2.01 -20.76 12.78
C HIS A 66 0.89 -21.41 11.95
N LEU A 67 0.51 -20.75 10.84
CA LEU A 67 -0.51 -21.27 9.94
C LEU A 67 -0.01 -22.55 9.24
N SER A 68 -0.92 -23.46 8.93
CA SER A 68 -0.57 -24.60 8.08
C SER A 68 -0.10 -24.16 6.69
N VAL A 69 0.58 -25.05 5.98
CA VAL A 69 1.03 -24.80 4.60
C VAL A 69 -0.16 -24.48 3.70
N GLU A 70 -1.28 -25.20 3.90
CA GLU A 70 -2.51 -25.03 3.15
C GLU A 70 -3.21 -23.69 3.46
N GLN A 71 -3.24 -23.30 4.74
CA GLN A 71 -3.77 -22.00 5.15
C GLN A 71 -2.94 -20.83 4.62
N THR A 72 -1.62 -20.98 4.62
CA THR A 72 -0.70 -19.97 4.09
C THR A 72 -0.85 -19.86 2.55
N ALA A 73 -0.99 -20.99 1.85
CA ALA A 73 -1.25 -21.00 0.41
C ALA A 73 -2.61 -20.35 0.08
N HIS A 74 -3.65 -20.66 0.86
CA HIS A 74 -4.96 -20.00 0.73
C HIS A 74 -4.85 -18.49 0.91
N LEU A 75 -4.10 -18.05 1.94
CA LEU A 75 -3.86 -16.62 2.19
C LEU A 75 -3.14 -15.94 1.01
N TYR A 76 -2.14 -16.59 0.37
CA TYR A 76 -1.52 -16.12 -0.86
C TYR A 76 -2.53 -16.01 -1.99
N GLY A 77 -3.22 -17.10 -2.31
CA GLY A 77 -4.18 -17.14 -3.41
C GLY A 77 -5.27 -16.09 -3.28
N MET A 78 -5.87 -15.95 -2.10
CA MET A 78 -6.92 -14.95 -1.86
C MET A 78 -6.37 -13.52 -1.88
N THR A 79 -5.12 -13.30 -1.42
CA THR A 79 -4.47 -11.98 -1.54
C THR A 79 -4.31 -11.55 -3.00
N PHE A 80 -3.83 -12.46 -3.85
CA PHE A 80 -3.68 -12.21 -5.28
C PHE A 80 -5.03 -12.01 -5.97
N LEU A 81 -6.01 -12.87 -5.67
CA LEU A 81 -7.34 -12.83 -6.28
C LEU A 81 -8.08 -11.53 -5.94
N VAL A 82 -8.14 -11.14 -4.67
CA VAL A 82 -8.83 -9.92 -4.23
C VAL A 82 -8.13 -8.68 -4.74
N SER A 83 -6.80 -8.61 -4.63
CA SER A 83 -6.02 -7.47 -5.15
C SER A 83 -6.19 -7.34 -6.66
N GLY A 84 -6.17 -8.45 -7.39
CA GLY A 84 -6.41 -8.49 -8.83
C GLY A 84 -7.81 -8.00 -9.20
N PHE A 85 -8.82 -8.47 -8.50
CA PHE A 85 -10.22 -8.07 -8.73
C PHE A 85 -10.43 -6.57 -8.50
N VAL A 86 -9.97 -6.05 -7.36
CA VAL A 86 -10.09 -4.60 -7.04
C VAL A 86 -9.31 -3.77 -8.04
N THR A 87 -8.08 -4.17 -8.41
CA THR A 87 -7.26 -3.51 -9.44
C THR A 87 -7.99 -3.44 -10.77
N ALA A 88 -8.57 -4.55 -11.23
CA ALA A 88 -9.30 -4.60 -12.49
C ALA A 88 -10.55 -3.71 -12.46
N CYS A 89 -11.34 -3.75 -11.38
CA CYS A 89 -12.50 -2.89 -11.20
C CYS A 89 -12.13 -1.40 -11.18
N GLN A 90 -11.07 -1.04 -10.48
CA GLN A 90 -10.58 0.35 -10.41
C GLN A 90 -10.13 0.86 -11.78
N ALA A 91 -9.30 0.07 -12.49
CA ALA A 91 -8.76 0.46 -13.78
C ALA A 91 -9.84 0.55 -14.86
N LEU A 92 -10.84 -0.36 -14.84
CA LEU A 92 -11.83 -0.45 -15.91
C LEU A 92 -13.07 0.39 -15.67
N LEU A 93 -13.64 0.35 -14.47
CA LEU A 93 -15.00 0.83 -14.19
C LEU A 93 -15.04 2.12 -13.37
N ILE A 94 -14.21 2.21 -12.30
CA ILE A 94 -14.41 3.19 -11.22
C ILE A 94 -13.53 4.42 -11.43
N LEU A 95 -12.26 4.34 -11.06
CA LEU A 95 -11.33 5.47 -11.18
C LEU A 95 -10.85 5.68 -12.60
N LYS A 96 -10.71 4.59 -13.37
CA LYS A 96 -10.16 4.59 -14.74
C LYS A 96 -8.75 5.20 -14.78
N LEU A 97 -7.97 4.98 -13.72
CA LEU A 97 -6.58 5.40 -13.57
C LEU A 97 -5.65 4.17 -13.57
N PRO A 98 -4.38 4.32 -13.91
CA PRO A 98 -3.39 3.23 -13.89
C PRO A 98 -2.91 2.95 -12.45
N ILE A 99 -3.81 2.49 -11.60
CA ILE A 99 -3.59 2.28 -10.16
C ILE A 99 -3.73 0.81 -9.83
N VAL A 100 -2.71 0.27 -9.17
CA VAL A 100 -2.70 -1.11 -8.66
C VAL A 100 -3.07 -1.13 -7.19
N HIS A 101 -3.88 -2.08 -6.79
CA HIS A 101 -4.24 -2.36 -5.41
C HIS A 101 -3.52 -3.62 -4.91
N GLY A 102 -3.03 -3.57 -3.69
CA GLY A 102 -2.41 -4.70 -3.01
C GLY A 102 -2.80 -4.77 -1.54
N PRO A 103 -2.30 -5.74 -0.78
CA PRO A 103 -2.65 -5.93 0.62
C PRO A 103 -2.27 -4.70 1.45
N PHE A 104 -3.21 -4.27 2.29
CA PHE A 104 -3.04 -3.08 3.12
C PHE A 104 -2.17 -3.37 4.35
N VAL A 105 -1.13 -2.56 4.55
CA VAL A 105 -0.20 -2.66 5.68
C VAL A 105 -0.92 -2.66 7.03
N GLY A 106 -1.89 -1.76 7.20
CA GLY A 106 -2.64 -1.66 8.46
C GLY A 106 -3.46 -2.91 8.78
N SER A 107 -4.06 -3.55 7.77
CA SER A 107 -4.76 -4.82 7.98
C SER A 107 -3.79 -5.98 8.24
N PHE A 108 -2.63 -6.01 7.58
CA PHE A 108 -1.58 -6.99 7.84
C PHE A 108 -1.09 -6.92 9.30
N THR A 109 -0.73 -5.73 9.78
CA THR A 109 -0.22 -5.56 11.14
C THR A 109 -1.30 -5.75 12.21
N ALA A 110 -2.55 -5.35 11.95
CA ALA A 110 -3.67 -5.64 12.83
C ALA A 110 -3.95 -7.15 12.92
N LEU A 111 -3.89 -7.87 11.79
CA LEU A 111 -4.06 -9.31 11.74
C LEU A 111 -2.97 -10.05 12.53
N LEU A 112 -1.70 -9.66 12.36
CA LEU A 112 -0.58 -10.24 13.13
C LEU A 112 -0.77 -10.02 14.63
N ALA A 113 -1.13 -8.81 15.02
CA ALA A 113 -1.31 -8.47 16.43
C ALA A 113 -2.49 -9.21 17.07
N LEU A 114 -3.63 -9.31 16.35
CA LEU A 114 -4.81 -10.04 16.83
C LEU A 114 -4.60 -11.55 16.83
N GLY A 115 -4.03 -12.09 15.76
CA GLY A 115 -3.81 -13.53 15.62
C GLY A 115 -2.81 -14.10 16.63
N ALA A 116 -1.89 -13.28 17.12
CA ALA A 116 -0.92 -13.67 18.16
C ALA A 116 -1.48 -13.62 19.60
N MET A 117 -2.70 -13.10 19.80
CA MET A 117 -3.32 -12.98 21.13
C MET A 117 -4.12 -14.23 21.49
N PRO A 118 -3.98 -14.76 22.73
CA PRO A 118 -4.73 -15.94 23.16
C PRO A 118 -6.25 -15.78 23.10
N ASP A 119 -6.75 -14.55 23.36
CA ASP A 119 -8.17 -14.21 23.45
C ASP A 119 -8.75 -13.61 22.15
N ALA A 120 -7.94 -13.59 21.08
CA ALA A 120 -8.35 -13.02 19.80
C ALA A 120 -7.87 -13.93 18.66
N GLY A 121 -8.77 -14.53 17.94
CA GLY A 121 -8.47 -15.40 16.80
C GLY A 121 -8.58 -14.69 15.46
N LEU A 122 -8.20 -15.40 14.39
CA LEU A 122 -8.36 -14.90 13.02
C LEU A 122 -9.84 -14.67 12.66
N GLY A 123 -10.77 -15.47 13.21
CA GLY A 123 -12.21 -15.27 13.03
C GLY A 123 -12.69 -13.92 13.55
N LEU A 124 -12.17 -13.50 14.72
CA LEU A 124 -12.46 -12.20 15.31
C LEU A 124 -11.84 -11.06 14.47
N ALA A 125 -10.61 -11.25 13.98
CA ALA A 125 -9.94 -10.26 13.14
C ALA A 125 -10.70 -10.02 11.83
N PHE A 126 -11.02 -11.08 11.09
CA PHE A 126 -11.70 -10.96 9.79
C PHE A 126 -13.18 -10.56 9.94
N GLY A 127 -13.90 -11.09 10.94
CA GLY A 127 -15.30 -10.73 11.18
C GLY A 127 -15.47 -9.26 11.58
N SER A 128 -14.60 -8.75 12.48
CA SER A 128 -14.62 -7.33 12.85
C SER A 128 -14.19 -6.42 11.69
N CYS A 129 -13.20 -6.85 10.89
CA CYS A 129 -12.78 -6.13 9.68
C CYS A 129 -13.92 -6.04 8.65
N PHE A 130 -14.68 -7.12 8.44
CA PHE A 130 -15.84 -7.16 7.58
C PHE A 130 -16.88 -6.09 7.97
N VAL A 131 -17.23 -6.03 9.26
CA VAL A 131 -18.17 -5.02 9.77
C VAL A 131 -17.62 -3.60 9.61
N ALA A 132 -16.32 -3.39 9.90
CA ALA A 132 -15.68 -2.10 9.72
C ALA A 132 -15.71 -1.66 8.25
N CYS A 133 -15.49 -2.57 7.30
CA CYS A 133 -15.55 -2.28 5.86
C CYS A 133 -16.97 -1.93 5.40
N ILE A 134 -18.01 -2.57 5.96
CA ILE A 134 -19.42 -2.20 5.70
C ILE A 134 -19.69 -0.78 6.21
N ILE A 135 -19.30 -0.47 7.44
CA ILE A 135 -19.48 0.88 8.01
C ILE A 135 -18.73 1.90 7.14
N TRP A 136 -17.49 1.59 6.74
CA TRP A 136 -16.69 2.46 5.87
C TRP A 136 -17.35 2.66 4.50
N LEU A 137 -17.88 1.59 3.89
CA LEU A 137 -18.64 1.68 2.64
C LEU A 137 -19.81 2.66 2.76
N LEU A 138 -20.59 2.55 3.83
CA LEU A 138 -21.72 3.45 4.08
C LEU A 138 -21.28 4.91 4.27
N LEU A 139 -20.17 5.15 4.95
CA LEU A 139 -19.60 6.49 5.17
C LEU A 139 -19.05 7.12 3.87
N THR A 140 -18.66 6.33 2.89
CA THR A 140 -18.10 6.81 1.62
C THR A 140 -19.16 7.08 0.55
N VAL A 141 -20.41 6.62 0.74
CA VAL A 141 -21.53 6.92 -0.17
C VAL A 141 -21.82 8.42 -0.13
N PRO A 142 -21.83 9.12 -1.28
CA PRO A 142 -22.14 10.54 -1.31
C PRO A 142 -23.63 10.78 -1.04
N ILE A 143 -23.96 11.46 0.06
CA ILE A 143 -25.34 11.82 0.44
C ILE A 143 -25.51 13.33 0.33
N ARG A 144 -26.44 13.79 -0.51
CA ARG A 144 -26.80 15.21 -0.68
C ARG A 144 -25.60 16.14 -0.94
N GLY A 145 -24.60 15.69 -1.71
CA GLY A 145 -23.40 16.49 -2.02
C GLY A 145 -22.34 16.46 -0.90
N TRP A 146 -22.61 15.78 0.21
CA TRP A 146 -21.64 15.57 1.29
C TRP A 146 -21.02 14.17 1.14
N SER A 147 -19.69 14.10 1.16
CA SER A 147 -18.99 12.82 1.13
C SER A 147 -17.78 12.88 2.07
N VAL A 148 -17.46 11.73 2.69
CA VAL A 148 -16.22 11.58 3.47
C VAL A 148 -15.00 11.91 2.61
N ALA A 149 -15.06 11.58 1.31
CA ALA A 149 -14.07 11.98 0.33
C ALA A 149 -13.86 13.51 0.29
N GLY A 150 -14.94 14.29 0.27
CA GLY A 150 -14.87 15.76 0.27
C GLY A 150 -14.26 16.33 1.56
N VAL A 151 -14.49 15.70 2.71
CA VAL A 151 -13.87 16.09 3.98
C VAL A 151 -12.38 15.79 3.96
N PHE A 152 -11.99 14.60 3.55
CA PHE A 152 -10.58 14.19 3.51
C PHE A 152 -9.78 14.90 2.42
N ALA A 153 -10.42 15.32 1.32
CA ALA A 153 -9.78 16.05 0.24
C ALA A 153 -9.00 17.28 0.72
N ARG A 154 -9.46 17.91 1.82
CA ARG A 154 -8.79 19.07 2.43
C ARG A 154 -7.38 18.79 2.96
N TYR A 155 -7.07 17.53 3.25
CA TYR A 155 -5.79 17.12 3.84
C TYR A 155 -4.84 16.47 2.82
N MET A 156 -5.32 16.15 1.61
CA MET A 156 -4.59 15.34 0.63
C MET A 156 -3.34 15.99 0.04
N HIS A 157 -3.35 17.30 -0.07
CA HIS A 157 -2.27 18.04 -0.74
C HIS A 157 -1.12 18.45 0.19
N SER A 158 -1.13 18.00 1.45
CA SER A 158 -0.03 18.30 2.37
C SER A 158 1.09 17.25 2.22
N PRO A 159 2.26 17.62 1.65
CA PRO A 159 3.43 16.75 1.61
C PRO A 159 3.87 16.31 3.01
N LEU A 160 3.60 17.15 4.03
CA LEU A 160 3.88 16.84 5.43
C LEU A 160 3.08 15.61 5.88
N ILE A 161 1.75 15.61 5.64
CA ILE A 161 0.89 14.49 6.05
C ILE A 161 1.30 13.21 5.30
N SER A 162 1.36 13.26 3.97
CA SER A 162 1.65 12.07 3.17
C SER A 162 3.04 11.50 3.45
N GLY A 163 4.08 12.34 3.56
CA GLY A 163 5.44 11.91 3.84
C GLY A 163 5.59 11.27 5.23
N VAL A 164 5.07 11.92 6.28
CA VAL A 164 5.11 11.39 7.66
C VAL A 164 4.32 10.08 7.77
N MET A 165 3.17 9.97 7.12
CA MET A 165 2.36 8.75 7.11
C MET A 165 3.10 7.57 6.50
N VAL A 166 3.78 7.78 5.36
CA VAL A 166 4.59 6.72 4.72
C VAL A 166 5.77 6.33 5.60
N LEU A 167 6.44 7.30 6.26
CA LEU A 167 7.52 6.98 7.21
C LEU A 167 7.02 6.09 8.35
N LEU A 168 5.89 6.43 8.97
CA LEU A 168 5.28 5.63 10.04
C LEU A 168 4.94 4.21 9.57
N ALA A 169 4.38 4.08 8.36
CA ALA A 169 4.05 2.78 7.78
C ALA A 169 5.30 1.92 7.54
N MET A 170 6.37 2.51 7.00
CA MET A 170 7.61 1.77 6.71
C MET A 170 8.34 1.33 7.98
N VAL A 171 8.36 2.16 9.03
CA VAL A 171 8.92 1.76 10.32
C VAL A 171 8.11 0.64 10.97
N GLN A 172 6.79 0.71 10.90
CA GLN A 172 5.92 -0.35 11.40
C GLN A 172 6.16 -1.68 10.66
N LEU A 173 6.38 -1.64 9.35
CA LEU A 173 6.75 -2.82 8.57
C LEU A 173 8.15 -3.35 8.93
N GLY A 174 9.13 -2.46 9.10
CA GLY A 174 10.47 -2.82 9.53
C GLY A 174 10.50 -3.55 10.87
N ASN A 175 9.62 -3.17 11.79
CA ASN A 175 9.45 -3.85 13.08
C ASN A 175 8.99 -5.32 12.95
N ASN A 176 8.34 -5.68 11.84
CA ASN A 176 7.91 -7.05 11.56
C ASN A 176 8.92 -7.81 10.67
N THR A 177 9.54 -7.14 9.70
CA THR A 177 10.40 -7.83 8.73
C THR A 177 11.76 -8.19 9.29
N LEU A 178 12.38 -7.36 10.12
CA LEU A 178 13.69 -7.65 10.71
C LEU A 178 13.69 -8.90 11.62
N PRO A 179 12.74 -9.07 12.55
CA PRO A 179 12.62 -10.32 13.30
C PRO A 179 12.35 -11.53 12.40
N ALA A 180 11.48 -11.39 11.40
CA ALA A 180 11.18 -12.46 10.45
C ALA A 180 12.37 -12.87 9.58
N TRP A 181 13.34 -11.97 9.35
CA TRP A 181 14.61 -12.32 8.68
C TRP A 181 15.46 -13.29 9.49
N LEU A 182 15.57 -13.08 10.80
CA LEU A 182 16.29 -13.98 11.68
C LEU A 182 15.52 -15.29 11.91
N GLY A 183 14.19 -15.22 11.89
CA GLY A 183 13.30 -16.30 12.24
C GLY A 183 13.16 -16.49 13.75
N GLU A 184 12.32 -17.41 14.16
CA GLU A 184 12.12 -17.74 15.56
C GLU A 184 13.21 -18.68 16.11
N ARG A 185 13.44 -18.64 17.41
CA ARG A 185 14.52 -19.38 18.10
C ARG A 185 14.54 -20.89 17.80
N ASN A 186 13.38 -21.49 17.54
CA ASN A 186 13.23 -22.91 17.25
C ASN A 186 12.96 -23.21 15.77
N SER A 187 13.00 -22.18 14.90
CA SER A 187 12.77 -22.40 13.48
C SER A 187 13.98 -23.04 12.79
N PRO A 188 13.77 -23.84 11.76
CA PRO A 188 14.87 -24.38 10.96
C PRO A 188 15.79 -23.27 10.46
N GLY A 189 17.10 -23.45 10.61
CA GLY A 189 18.10 -22.48 10.16
C GLY A 189 18.34 -21.27 11.04
N PHE A 190 17.63 -21.15 12.19
CA PHE A 190 17.85 -20.07 13.15
C PHE A 190 19.22 -20.13 13.82
N PRO A 191 19.91 -18.99 14.03
CA PRO A 191 19.72 -17.73 13.29
C PRO A 191 20.59 -17.64 12.04
N SER A 192 21.68 -18.44 11.97
CA SER A 192 22.77 -18.24 11.01
C SER A 192 22.39 -18.56 9.57
N ILE A 193 21.72 -19.68 9.31
CA ILE A 193 21.31 -20.05 7.95
C ILE A 193 20.28 -19.05 7.43
N ASN A 194 19.32 -18.67 8.27
CA ASN A 194 18.31 -17.67 7.95
C ASN A 194 18.94 -16.32 7.58
N PHE A 195 19.88 -15.86 8.42
CA PHE A 195 20.57 -14.60 8.18
C PHE A 195 21.37 -14.63 6.87
N VAL A 196 22.14 -15.69 6.63
CA VAL A 196 22.96 -15.83 5.41
C VAL A 196 22.10 -15.94 4.16
N ALA A 197 21.01 -16.72 4.20
CA ALA A 197 20.07 -16.82 3.07
C ALA A 197 19.47 -15.46 2.70
N GLY A 198 19.06 -14.69 3.71
CA GLY A 198 18.58 -13.32 3.52
C GLY A 198 19.66 -12.37 2.99
N CYS A 199 20.90 -12.47 3.51
CA CYS A 199 22.04 -11.69 2.99
C CYS A 199 22.32 -11.98 1.51
N ILE A 200 22.32 -13.25 1.10
CA ILE A 200 22.48 -13.63 -0.32
C ILE A 200 21.39 -12.98 -1.16
N SER A 201 20.14 -13.04 -0.72
CA SER A 201 19.01 -12.44 -1.43
C SER A 201 19.15 -10.93 -1.60
N VAL A 202 19.44 -10.22 -0.51
CA VAL A 202 19.60 -8.76 -0.49
C VAL A 202 20.81 -8.32 -1.30
N LEU A 203 21.96 -8.97 -1.12
CA LEU A 203 23.17 -8.65 -1.88
C LEU A 203 22.96 -8.88 -3.38
N THR A 204 22.32 -9.98 -3.76
CA THR A 204 21.94 -10.23 -5.17
C THR A 204 21.06 -9.10 -5.70
N LEU A 205 20.03 -8.71 -4.95
CA LEU A 205 19.13 -7.63 -5.34
C LEU A 205 19.88 -6.30 -5.51
N ILE A 206 20.75 -5.95 -4.56
CA ILE A 206 21.57 -4.73 -4.62
C ILE A 206 22.52 -4.75 -5.84
N VAL A 207 23.29 -5.83 -5.99
CA VAL A 207 24.28 -5.96 -7.09
C VAL A 207 23.59 -5.87 -8.45
N LEU A 208 22.51 -6.62 -8.65
CA LEU A 208 21.79 -6.60 -9.92
C LEU A 208 21.05 -5.28 -10.17
N THR A 209 20.60 -4.60 -9.12
CA THR A 209 19.96 -3.29 -9.25
C THR A 209 20.97 -2.20 -9.62
N LEU A 210 22.17 -2.20 -9.06
CA LEU A 210 23.18 -1.18 -9.30
C LEU A 210 24.00 -1.46 -10.56
N TRP A 211 24.42 -2.70 -10.78
CA TRP A 211 25.37 -3.06 -11.85
C TRP A 211 24.83 -4.03 -12.92
N GLY A 212 23.62 -4.61 -12.72
CA GLY A 212 23.08 -5.67 -13.59
C GLY A 212 22.58 -5.24 -14.97
N GLY A 213 22.68 -3.96 -15.34
CA GLY A 213 22.12 -3.46 -16.59
C GLY A 213 20.58 -3.56 -16.65
N LYS A 214 19.96 -3.06 -17.74
CA LYS A 214 18.50 -2.91 -17.84
C LYS A 214 17.73 -4.23 -17.73
N ARG A 215 18.26 -5.34 -18.24
CA ARG A 215 17.57 -6.65 -18.24
C ARG A 215 17.59 -7.32 -16.87
N LEU A 216 18.78 -7.40 -16.25
CA LEU A 216 18.95 -8.05 -14.94
C LEU A 216 18.29 -7.26 -13.82
N ARG A 217 18.34 -5.92 -13.89
CA ARG A 217 17.65 -5.05 -12.93
C ARG A 217 16.15 -5.35 -12.83
N ARG A 218 15.47 -5.65 -13.96
CA ARG A 218 14.03 -5.96 -13.98
C ARG A 218 13.67 -7.24 -13.24
N ILE A 219 14.58 -8.21 -13.19
CA ILE A 219 14.37 -9.53 -12.55
C ILE A 219 15.23 -9.69 -11.28
N ALA A 220 15.85 -8.62 -10.81
CA ALA A 220 16.79 -8.66 -9.67
C ALA A 220 16.13 -9.25 -8.41
N MET A 221 14.88 -8.83 -8.11
CA MET A 221 14.11 -9.34 -6.98
C MET A 221 13.87 -10.86 -7.11
N LEU A 222 13.42 -11.31 -8.28
CA LEU A 222 13.20 -12.73 -8.54
C LEU A 222 14.48 -13.54 -8.39
N LEU A 223 15.58 -13.08 -8.97
CA LEU A 223 16.89 -13.75 -8.86
C LEU A 223 17.39 -13.76 -7.42
N GLY A 224 17.24 -12.67 -6.66
CA GLY A 224 17.56 -12.62 -5.25
C GLY A 224 16.75 -13.64 -4.44
N THR A 225 15.44 -13.70 -4.68
CA THR A 225 14.56 -14.70 -4.04
C THR A 225 15.00 -16.13 -4.38
N VAL A 226 15.24 -16.42 -5.65
CA VAL A 226 15.64 -17.76 -6.10
C VAL A 226 17.00 -18.16 -5.52
N LEU A 227 18.03 -17.31 -5.57
CA LEU A 227 19.35 -17.65 -5.06
C LEU A 227 19.35 -17.84 -3.53
N GLY A 228 18.66 -16.98 -2.79
CA GLY A 228 18.53 -17.16 -1.33
C GLY A 228 17.76 -18.43 -0.99
N THR A 229 16.69 -18.74 -1.73
CA THR A 229 15.93 -19.98 -1.54
C THR A 229 16.75 -21.23 -1.89
N LEU A 230 17.52 -21.20 -2.97
CA LEU A 230 18.41 -22.32 -3.35
C LEU A 230 19.50 -22.55 -2.30
N PHE A 231 20.12 -21.49 -1.79
CA PHE A 231 21.07 -21.60 -0.68
C PHE A 231 20.40 -22.24 0.56
N TYR A 232 19.22 -21.74 0.94
CA TYR A 232 18.48 -22.31 2.08
C TYR A 232 18.13 -23.78 1.85
N ALA A 233 17.63 -24.12 0.66
CA ALA A 233 17.26 -25.49 0.25
C ALA A 233 18.44 -26.46 0.21
N SER A 234 19.66 -25.97 0.00
CA SER A 234 20.87 -26.83 0.04
C SER A 234 21.22 -27.34 1.43
N LEU A 235 20.71 -26.66 2.48
CA LEU A 235 20.99 -26.98 3.89
C LEU A 235 19.76 -27.51 4.62
N ILE A 236 18.56 -27.07 4.20
CA ILE A 236 17.28 -27.41 4.84
C ILE A 236 16.30 -27.86 3.76
N PRO A 237 15.78 -29.10 3.83
CA PRO A 237 14.88 -29.63 2.82
C PRO A 237 13.56 -28.84 2.77
N LEU A 238 13.19 -28.43 1.57
CA LEU A 238 11.91 -27.75 1.31
C LEU A 238 10.86 -28.75 0.80
N PRO A 239 9.58 -28.58 1.16
CA PRO A 239 8.53 -29.56 0.89
C PRO A 239 8.00 -29.48 -0.58
N PHE A 240 8.87 -29.58 -1.60
CA PHE A 240 8.47 -29.51 -3.01
C PHE A 240 7.43 -30.57 -3.41
N GLY A 241 7.42 -31.72 -2.77
CA GLY A 241 6.43 -32.77 -3.02
C GLY A 241 4.98 -32.31 -2.81
N ARG A 242 4.75 -31.39 -1.87
CA ARG A 242 3.42 -30.82 -1.62
C ARG A 242 2.91 -29.96 -2.78
N VAL A 243 3.80 -29.24 -3.48
CA VAL A 243 3.42 -28.47 -4.69
C VAL A 243 2.93 -29.38 -5.79
N LEU A 244 3.65 -30.48 -6.02
CA LEU A 244 3.29 -31.45 -7.06
C LEU A 244 1.97 -32.14 -6.75
N ALA A 245 1.72 -32.46 -5.48
CA ALA A 245 0.51 -33.12 -5.01
C ALA A 245 -0.72 -32.22 -4.96
N SER A 246 -0.53 -30.89 -4.94
CA SER A 246 -1.65 -29.93 -4.84
C SER A 246 -2.50 -29.90 -6.11
N PRO A 247 -3.82 -29.64 -5.99
CA PRO A 247 -4.68 -29.41 -7.15
C PRO A 247 -4.27 -28.15 -7.93
N TRP A 248 -4.78 -27.98 -9.14
CA TRP A 248 -4.46 -26.79 -9.95
C TRP A 248 -5.25 -25.56 -9.54
N LEU A 249 -6.54 -25.73 -9.21
CA LEU A 249 -7.43 -24.63 -8.90
C LEU A 249 -7.71 -24.54 -7.41
N VAL A 250 -7.69 -23.33 -6.88
CA VAL A 250 -8.09 -23.02 -5.52
C VAL A 250 -9.61 -23.07 -5.40
N THR A 251 -10.10 -23.63 -4.31
CA THR A 251 -11.51 -23.50 -3.93
C THR A 251 -11.61 -22.40 -2.88
N PRO A 252 -12.17 -21.22 -3.19
CA PRO A 252 -12.35 -20.16 -2.23
C PRO A 252 -13.19 -20.65 -1.05
N GLN A 253 -12.69 -20.43 0.16
CA GLN A 253 -13.44 -20.73 1.38
C GLN A 253 -13.97 -19.41 1.95
N PHE A 254 -15.25 -19.42 2.33
CA PHE A 254 -15.90 -18.27 2.96
C PHE A 254 -15.74 -18.37 4.48
N PHE A 255 -15.21 -17.31 5.08
CA PHE A 255 -14.88 -17.25 6.51
C PHE A 255 -14.07 -18.46 7.00
N PRO A 256 -12.89 -18.75 6.39
CA PRO A 256 -12.12 -19.97 6.65
C PRO A 256 -11.64 -20.10 8.10
N TYR A 257 -11.65 -19.02 8.86
CA TYR A 257 -11.23 -18.95 10.25
C TYR A 257 -12.40 -18.74 11.23
N GLY A 258 -13.65 -18.84 10.74
CA GLY A 258 -14.84 -18.49 11.53
C GLY A 258 -15.21 -17.02 11.42
N PHE A 259 -16.30 -16.62 12.08
CA PHE A 259 -16.84 -15.26 12.06
C PHE A 259 -17.21 -14.83 13.47
N GLU A 260 -16.41 -13.93 14.02
CA GLU A 260 -16.65 -13.31 15.32
C GLU A 260 -16.48 -11.80 15.20
N VAL A 261 -17.23 -11.02 15.98
CA VAL A 261 -17.24 -9.56 15.92
C VAL A 261 -17.15 -8.97 17.31
N ARG A 262 -16.25 -8.02 17.49
CA ARG A 262 -16.14 -7.21 18.70
C ARG A 262 -16.06 -5.74 18.36
N ALA A 263 -16.81 -4.92 19.07
CA ALA A 263 -16.93 -3.48 18.77
C ALA A 263 -15.61 -2.72 18.88
N ASP A 264 -14.75 -3.07 19.83
CA ASP A 264 -13.43 -2.45 20.01
C ASP A 264 -12.48 -2.77 18.82
N ILE A 265 -12.57 -3.98 18.26
CA ILE A 265 -11.81 -4.37 17.08
C ILE A 265 -12.37 -3.74 15.80
N VAL A 266 -13.69 -3.61 15.69
CA VAL A 266 -14.31 -2.83 14.60
C VAL A 266 -13.82 -1.39 14.63
N LEU A 267 -13.79 -0.76 15.82
CA LEU A 267 -13.26 0.60 16.00
C LEU A 267 -11.78 0.69 15.62
N LEU A 268 -10.96 -0.31 16.00
CA LEU A 268 -9.56 -0.38 15.59
C LEU A 268 -9.42 -0.31 14.06
N TYR A 269 -10.14 -1.18 13.32
CA TYR A 269 -10.09 -1.18 11.86
C TYR A 269 -10.59 0.14 11.25
N LEU A 270 -11.67 0.72 11.79
CA LEU A 270 -12.15 2.02 11.34
C LEU A 270 -11.08 3.11 11.51
N LEU A 271 -10.38 3.15 12.65
CA LEU A 271 -9.30 4.10 12.90
C LEU A 271 -8.09 3.87 11.99
N VAL A 272 -7.75 2.61 11.72
CA VAL A 272 -6.66 2.24 10.77
C VAL A 272 -7.00 2.66 9.34
N MET A 273 -8.27 2.59 8.95
CA MET A 273 -8.71 2.96 7.60
C MET A 273 -8.69 4.47 7.32
N VAL A 274 -8.84 5.32 8.34
CA VAL A 274 -8.84 6.79 8.15
C VAL A 274 -7.57 7.27 7.46
N PRO A 275 -6.37 7.10 8.04
CA PRO A 275 -5.14 7.56 7.41
C PRO A 275 -4.85 6.86 6.08
N ALA A 276 -5.19 5.58 5.97
CA ALA A 276 -5.02 4.80 4.76
C ALA A 276 -5.81 5.36 3.56
N ASN A 277 -7.06 5.74 3.79
CA ASN A 277 -7.90 6.30 2.75
C ASN A 277 -7.48 7.72 2.36
N ILE A 278 -7.01 8.52 3.33
CA ILE A 278 -6.39 9.83 3.02
C ILE A 278 -5.18 9.65 2.10
N GLY A 279 -4.28 8.71 2.42
CA GLY A 279 -3.13 8.38 1.58
C GLY A 279 -3.53 7.89 0.19
N SER A 280 -4.55 7.05 0.09
CA SER A 280 -5.07 6.56 -1.21
C SER A 280 -5.58 7.70 -2.08
N MET A 281 -6.35 8.64 -1.51
CA MET A 281 -6.86 9.80 -2.24
C MET A 281 -5.74 10.70 -2.74
N ALA A 282 -4.69 10.93 -1.93
CA ALA A 282 -3.52 11.69 -2.36
C ALA A 282 -2.85 11.06 -3.59
N LEU A 283 -2.67 9.73 -3.59
CA LEU A 283 -2.09 9.01 -4.72
C LEU A 283 -3.00 9.03 -5.96
N TYR A 284 -4.33 8.96 -5.79
CA TYR A 284 -5.28 9.12 -6.91
C TYR A 284 -5.11 10.48 -7.57
N THR A 285 -4.97 11.54 -6.77
CA THR A 285 -4.78 12.91 -7.26
C THR A 285 -3.48 13.04 -8.04
N VAL A 286 -2.37 12.54 -7.49
CA VAL A 286 -1.06 12.59 -8.17
C VAL A 286 -1.08 11.87 -9.51
N VAL A 287 -1.69 10.68 -9.60
CA VAL A 287 -1.76 9.93 -10.87
C VAL A 287 -2.67 10.65 -11.88
N ALA A 288 -3.79 11.21 -11.41
CA ALA A 288 -4.68 12.00 -12.27
C ALA A 288 -3.98 13.26 -12.82
N GLU A 289 -3.21 13.97 -11.99
CA GLU A 289 -2.41 15.13 -12.41
C GLU A 289 -1.36 14.74 -13.45
N TRP A 290 -0.65 13.63 -13.27
CA TRP A 290 0.35 13.14 -14.22
C TRP A 290 -0.24 12.84 -15.60
N GLY A 291 -1.50 12.42 -15.65
CA GLY A 291 -2.22 12.11 -16.89
C GLY A 291 -3.15 13.20 -17.38
N HIS A 292 -3.16 14.39 -16.74
CA HIS A 292 -4.11 15.48 -17.01
C HIS A 292 -5.58 15.07 -16.94
N GLU A 293 -5.90 14.11 -16.06
CA GLU A 293 -7.26 13.66 -15.81
C GLU A 293 -7.95 14.51 -14.76
N LYS A 294 -9.22 14.84 -15.01
CA LYS A 294 -10.07 15.48 -13.99
C LYS A 294 -10.61 14.43 -13.03
N LEU A 295 -10.22 14.52 -11.78
CA LEU A 295 -10.69 13.66 -10.71
C LEU A 295 -11.88 14.34 -10.01
N THR A 296 -13.10 13.94 -10.38
CA THR A 296 -14.31 14.48 -9.74
C THR A 296 -14.51 13.89 -8.34
N PRO A 297 -15.21 14.60 -7.41
CA PRO A 297 -15.54 14.08 -6.09
C PRO A 297 -16.27 12.72 -6.16
N ALA A 298 -17.11 12.49 -7.15
CA ALA A 298 -17.80 11.22 -7.36
C ALA A 298 -16.84 10.10 -7.74
N ARG A 299 -15.86 10.34 -8.64
CA ARG A 299 -14.82 9.35 -8.96
C ARG A 299 -13.96 9.02 -7.72
N MET A 300 -13.64 10.02 -6.91
CA MET A 300 -12.89 9.85 -5.69
C MET A 300 -13.65 9.04 -4.64
N SER A 301 -14.92 9.36 -4.40
CA SER A 301 -15.81 8.54 -3.54
C SER A 301 -15.92 7.10 -4.06
N GLY A 302 -16.08 6.91 -5.37
CA GLY A 302 -16.07 5.60 -6.00
C GLY A 302 -14.77 4.82 -5.71
N GLY A 303 -13.62 5.49 -5.76
CA GLY A 303 -12.33 4.91 -5.39
C GLY A 303 -12.31 4.39 -3.95
N LEU A 304 -12.79 5.17 -2.98
CA LEU A 304 -12.89 4.76 -1.59
C LEU A 304 -13.92 3.64 -1.38
N MET A 305 -15.06 3.70 -2.07
CA MET A 305 -16.07 2.63 -2.04
C MET A 305 -15.50 1.31 -2.52
N SER A 306 -14.68 1.31 -3.57
CA SER A 306 -14.08 0.09 -4.09
C SER A 306 -13.03 -0.51 -3.14
N VAL A 307 -12.31 0.33 -2.39
CA VAL A 307 -11.43 -0.14 -1.30
C VAL A 307 -12.25 -0.82 -0.21
N ALA A 308 -13.39 -0.23 0.18
CA ALA A 308 -14.29 -0.83 1.18
C ALA A 308 -14.91 -2.15 0.69
N LEU A 309 -15.39 -2.20 -0.56
CA LEU A 309 -15.90 -3.44 -1.18
C LEU A 309 -14.83 -4.51 -1.29
N GLY A 310 -13.61 -4.12 -1.68
CA GLY A 310 -12.45 -5.01 -1.68
C GLY A 310 -12.13 -5.53 -0.28
N GLY A 311 -12.26 -4.69 0.75
CA GLY A 311 -12.10 -5.08 2.16
C GLY A 311 -13.18 -6.05 2.64
N ILE A 312 -14.43 -5.88 2.23
CA ILE A 312 -15.53 -6.83 2.50
C ILE A 312 -15.19 -8.19 1.88
N LEU A 313 -14.83 -8.20 0.58
CA LEU A 313 -14.48 -9.43 -0.12
C LEU A 313 -13.26 -10.10 0.51
N ALA A 314 -12.24 -9.34 0.86
CA ALA A 314 -11.03 -9.82 1.53
C ALA A 314 -11.34 -10.48 2.88
N SER A 315 -12.18 -9.84 3.70
CA SER A 315 -12.57 -10.37 5.01
C SER A 315 -13.37 -11.68 4.89
N VAL A 316 -14.26 -11.78 3.90
CA VAL A 316 -15.03 -13.00 3.59
C VAL A 316 -14.12 -14.14 3.15
N LEU A 317 -13.09 -13.85 2.35
CA LEU A 317 -12.14 -14.83 1.83
C LEU A 317 -10.95 -15.10 2.78
N GLY A 318 -10.90 -14.44 3.94
CA GLY A 318 -9.86 -14.64 4.96
C GLY A 318 -8.50 -14.10 4.51
N THR A 319 -8.47 -12.91 3.90
CA THR A 319 -7.24 -12.24 3.48
C THR A 319 -7.24 -10.75 3.84
N TYR A 320 -6.17 -10.02 3.45
CA TYR A 320 -5.98 -8.60 3.77
C TYR A 320 -6.91 -7.70 2.97
N THR A 321 -7.42 -6.64 3.60
CA THR A 321 -8.05 -5.55 2.87
C THR A 321 -7.05 -4.95 1.89
N THR A 322 -7.55 -4.38 0.79
CA THR A 322 -6.69 -3.81 -0.25
C THR A 322 -6.56 -2.31 -0.13
N GLN A 323 -5.42 -1.79 -0.56
CA GLN A 323 -5.14 -0.37 -0.69
C GLN A 323 -4.30 -0.10 -1.94
N ILE A 324 -4.32 1.15 -2.42
CA ILE A 324 -3.41 1.58 -3.48
C ILE A 324 -1.96 1.35 -3.08
N TYR A 325 -1.17 0.84 -4.03
CA TYR A 325 0.23 0.53 -3.82
C TYR A 325 1.12 1.70 -4.26
N PRO A 326 1.82 2.37 -3.32
CA PRO A 326 2.72 3.48 -3.65
C PRO A 326 3.88 3.07 -4.56
N ASP A 327 4.35 1.82 -4.46
CA ASP A 327 5.45 1.27 -5.27
C ASP A 327 5.15 1.36 -6.76
N ASN A 328 3.87 1.19 -7.15
CA ASN A 328 3.44 1.32 -8.52
C ASN A 328 3.65 2.73 -9.10
N MET A 329 3.64 3.75 -8.25
CA MET A 329 3.90 5.14 -8.66
C MET A 329 5.32 5.31 -9.19
N GLY A 330 6.30 4.67 -8.52
CA GLY A 330 7.70 4.64 -8.98
C GLY A 330 7.83 3.97 -10.35
N LEU A 331 7.09 2.89 -10.57
CA LEU A 331 7.06 2.17 -11.84
C LEU A 331 6.43 3.01 -12.95
N LEU A 332 5.28 3.63 -12.71
CA LEU A 332 4.61 4.52 -13.67
C LEU A 332 5.53 5.68 -14.10
N ARG A 333 6.21 6.30 -13.14
CA ARG A 333 7.13 7.41 -13.40
C ARG A 333 8.38 6.98 -14.18
N SER A 334 8.93 5.81 -13.88
CA SER A 334 10.16 5.29 -14.51
C SER A 334 9.90 4.76 -15.92
N THR A 335 8.76 4.14 -16.16
CA THR A 335 8.37 3.62 -17.47
C THR A 335 7.70 4.67 -18.36
N ARG A 336 7.14 5.73 -17.75
CA ARG A 336 6.30 6.75 -18.40
C ARG A 336 5.06 6.19 -19.12
N VAL A 337 4.66 4.98 -18.75
CA VAL A 337 3.47 4.29 -19.32
C VAL A 337 2.29 4.46 -18.36
N GLY A 338 1.37 5.35 -18.72
CA GLY A 338 0.15 5.62 -17.95
C GLY A 338 -1.05 4.76 -18.33
N SER A 339 -0.92 3.78 -19.21
CA SER A 339 -2.06 3.00 -19.71
C SER A 339 -2.77 2.21 -18.60
N ARG A 340 -4.04 2.55 -18.34
CA ARG A 340 -4.92 1.81 -17.42
C ARG A 340 -5.17 0.36 -17.86
N TYR A 341 -5.01 0.08 -19.16
CA TYR A 341 -5.16 -1.28 -19.69
C TYR A 341 -3.98 -2.19 -19.32
N ALA A 342 -2.77 -1.64 -19.13
CA ALA A 342 -1.65 -2.38 -18.59
C ALA A 342 -1.91 -2.80 -17.13
N VAL A 343 -2.52 -1.93 -16.34
CA VAL A 343 -2.93 -2.21 -14.96
C VAL A 343 -4.13 -3.17 -14.91
N LEU A 344 -5.08 -3.05 -15.84
CA LEU A 344 -6.16 -4.03 -15.99
C LEU A 344 -5.59 -5.43 -16.26
N MET A 345 -4.60 -5.53 -17.15
CA MET A 345 -3.91 -6.80 -17.41
C MET A 345 -3.20 -7.33 -16.16
N CYS A 346 -2.56 -6.47 -15.37
CA CYS A 346 -2.01 -6.84 -14.07
C CYS A 346 -3.09 -7.45 -13.17
N GLY A 347 -4.25 -6.81 -13.03
CA GLY A 347 -5.37 -7.31 -12.24
C GLY A 347 -5.86 -8.69 -12.71
N ILE A 348 -5.99 -8.89 -14.03
CA ILE A 348 -6.37 -10.20 -14.61
C ILE A 348 -5.32 -11.27 -14.31
N LEU A 349 -4.05 -10.95 -14.49
CA LEU A 349 -2.96 -11.88 -14.21
C LEU A 349 -2.91 -12.25 -12.72
N LEU A 350 -3.11 -11.30 -11.82
CA LEU A 350 -3.21 -11.57 -10.39
C LEU A 350 -4.35 -12.53 -10.07
N MET A 351 -5.54 -12.32 -10.65
CA MET A 351 -6.66 -13.24 -10.44
C MET A 351 -6.34 -14.65 -10.96
N VAL A 352 -5.70 -14.77 -12.11
CA VAL A 352 -5.28 -16.07 -12.67
C VAL A 352 -4.26 -16.75 -11.77
N LEU A 353 -3.24 -16.02 -11.31
CA LEU A 353 -2.20 -16.55 -10.42
C LEU A 353 -2.79 -16.97 -9.07
N GLY A 354 -3.61 -16.12 -8.44
CA GLY A 354 -4.25 -16.43 -7.15
C GLY A 354 -5.33 -17.52 -7.23
N SER A 355 -5.77 -17.90 -8.44
CA SER A 355 -6.63 -19.07 -8.65
C SER A 355 -5.83 -20.36 -8.83
N CYS A 356 -4.50 -20.28 -8.97
CA CYS A 356 -3.63 -21.42 -9.20
C CYS A 356 -2.92 -21.86 -7.92
N ILE A 357 -3.48 -22.84 -7.20
CA ILE A 357 -2.94 -23.28 -5.90
C ILE A 357 -1.50 -23.80 -6.00
N LYS A 358 -1.08 -24.34 -7.14
CA LYS A 358 0.33 -24.76 -7.34
C LYS A 358 1.27 -23.55 -7.32
N PHE A 359 0.85 -22.41 -7.86
CA PHE A 359 1.60 -21.17 -7.77
C PHE A 359 1.65 -20.65 -6.32
N ASP A 360 0.52 -20.65 -5.62
CA ASP A 360 0.45 -20.23 -4.23
C ASP A 360 1.33 -21.11 -3.33
N MET A 361 1.29 -22.42 -3.52
CA MET A 361 2.15 -23.38 -2.82
C MET A 361 3.63 -23.17 -3.14
N LEU A 362 3.97 -22.77 -4.38
CA LEU A 362 5.34 -22.43 -4.73
C LEU A 362 5.84 -21.20 -3.93
N LEU A 363 4.95 -20.22 -3.71
CA LEU A 363 5.29 -19.05 -2.88
C LEU A 363 5.49 -19.41 -1.41
N VAL A 364 4.72 -20.37 -0.88
CA VAL A 364 4.88 -20.86 0.51
C VAL A 364 6.23 -21.57 0.72
N ILE A 365 6.79 -22.18 -0.32
CA ILE A 365 8.10 -22.83 -0.23
C ILE A 365 9.24 -21.83 -0.05
N VAL A 366 9.08 -20.59 -0.53
CA VAL A 366 10.11 -19.56 -0.35
C VAL A 366 10.30 -19.30 1.15
N PRO A 367 11.52 -19.49 1.70
CA PRO A 367 11.73 -19.29 3.12
C PRO A 367 11.41 -17.88 3.57
N THR A 368 10.67 -17.75 4.68
CA THR A 368 10.31 -16.44 5.25
C THR A 368 11.51 -15.50 5.44
N PRO A 369 12.70 -15.97 5.90
CA PRO A 369 13.89 -15.14 6.01
C PRO A 369 14.31 -14.48 4.70
N VAL A 370 14.18 -15.19 3.59
CA VAL A 370 14.50 -14.66 2.24
C VAL A 370 13.55 -13.53 1.86
N LEU A 371 12.24 -13.74 2.04
CA LEU A 371 11.22 -12.73 1.76
C LEU A 371 11.36 -11.50 2.67
N ALA A 372 11.58 -11.73 3.96
CA ALA A 372 11.71 -10.68 4.96
C ALA A 372 12.96 -9.81 4.73
N ALA A 373 14.07 -10.41 4.32
CA ALA A 373 15.30 -9.69 4.01
C ALA A 373 15.11 -8.75 2.79
N ILE A 374 14.52 -9.27 1.72
CA ILE A 374 14.19 -8.48 0.52
C ILE A 374 13.23 -7.34 0.89
N ALA A 375 12.18 -7.64 1.66
CA ALA A 375 11.20 -6.65 2.12
C ALA A 375 11.87 -5.53 2.93
N THR A 376 12.81 -5.87 3.83
CA THR A 376 13.53 -4.88 4.63
C THR A 376 14.27 -3.86 3.75
N LEU A 377 14.99 -4.33 2.70
CA LEU A 377 15.65 -3.41 1.76
C LEU A 377 14.64 -2.52 1.03
N LEU A 378 13.56 -3.09 0.54
CA LEU A 378 12.62 -2.38 -0.31
C LEU A 378 11.78 -1.38 0.49
N PHE A 379 11.34 -1.74 1.69
CA PHE A 379 10.69 -0.79 2.61
C PHE A 379 11.64 0.34 3.04
N GLY A 380 12.94 0.04 3.20
CA GLY A 380 13.96 1.06 3.40
C GLY A 380 14.04 2.06 2.23
N ILE A 381 13.97 1.59 0.99
CA ILE A 381 13.95 2.46 -0.20
C ILE A 381 12.68 3.34 -0.21
N ILE A 382 11.50 2.78 0.10
CA ILE A 382 10.25 3.54 0.18
C ILE A 382 10.32 4.59 1.29
N MET A 383 10.94 4.26 2.42
CA MET A 383 11.16 5.21 3.51
C MET A 383 12.01 6.42 3.06
N VAL A 384 13.08 6.18 2.27
CA VAL A 384 13.90 7.27 1.70
C VAL A 384 13.08 8.11 0.72
N HIS A 385 12.23 7.50 -0.11
CA HIS A 385 11.32 8.25 -0.98
C HIS A 385 10.33 9.11 -0.19
N ALA A 386 9.85 8.64 0.97
CA ALA A 386 9.02 9.45 1.85
C ALA A 386 9.76 10.67 2.42
N ILE A 387 11.04 10.50 2.77
CA ILE A 387 11.91 11.62 3.18
C ILE A 387 12.08 12.63 2.03
N GLN A 388 12.32 12.17 0.82
CA GLN A 388 12.39 13.03 -0.37
C GLN A 388 11.07 13.77 -0.63
N HIS A 389 9.95 13.12 -0.37
CA HIS A 389 8.62 13.73 -0.50
C HIS A 389 8.37 14.86 0.51
N LEU A 390 9.10 14.87 1.63
CA LEU A 390 9.07 15.97 2.61
C LEU A 390 9.92 17.18 2.19
N ALA A 391 10.74 17.10 1.15
CA ALA A 391 11.64 18.19 0.72
C ALA A 391 10.93 19.54 0.46
N PRO A 392 9.71 19.62 -0.13
CA PRO A 392 9.02 20.89 -0.33
C PRO A 392 8.33 21.44 0.93
N VAL A 393 8.41 20.75 2.07
CA VAL A 393 7.78 21.21 3.31
C VAL A 393 8.57 22.38 3.91
N GLU A 394 7.88 23.48 4.20
CA GLU A 394 8.45 24.58 4.98
C GLU A 394 8.59 24.16 6.45
N TRP A 395 9.81 23.95 6.91
CA TRP A 395 10.12 23.52 8.27
C TRP A 395 10.10 24.70 9.27
N ASN A 396 8.90 25.27 9.47
CA ASN A 396 8.62 26.22 10.54
C ASN A 396 8.29 25.49 11.85
N ASP A 397 8.22 26.23 12.96
CA ASP A 397 7.97 25.66 14.30
C ASP A 397 6.69 24.81 14.35
N LYS A 398 5.62 25.22 13.64
CA LYS A 398 4.37 24.46 13.59
C LYS A 398 4.58 23.08 12.93
N ASN A 399 5.21 23.05 11.77
CA ASN A 399 5.43 21.81 11.03
C ASN A 399 6.45 20.90 11.71
N LEU A 400 7.47 21.48 12.39
CA LEU A 400 8.41 20.72 13.22
C LEU A 400 7.69 20.04 14.39
N ILE A 401 6.82 20.76 15.11
CA ILE A 401 6.04 20.19 16.22
C ILE A 401 5.10 19.11 15.71
N ILE A 402 4.35 19.37 14.63
CA ILE A 402 3.41 18.41 14.04
C ILE A 402 4.13 17.11 13.65
N ALA A 403 5.21 17.21 12.88
CA ALA A 403 5.95 16.04 12.41
C ALA A 403 6.66 15.31 13.55
N GLY A 404 7.40 16.05 14.38
CA GLY A 404 8.21 15.49 15.46
C GLY A 404 7.37 14.75 16.49
N PHE A 405 6.29 15.37 16.98
CA PHE A 405 5.39 14.74 17.94
C PHE A 405 4.72 13.50 17.34
N SER A 406 4.21 13.61 16.12
CA SER A 406 3.51 12.50 15.44
C SER A 406 4.44 11.31 15.17
N LEU A 407 5.67 11.57 14.69
CA LEU A 407 6.67 10.52 14.48
C LEU A 407 7.05 9.85 15.79
N LEU A 408 7.37 10.63 16.82
CA LEU A 408 7.81 10.05 18.09
C LEU A 408 6.70 9.26 18.78
N LEU A 409 5.46 9.75 18.72
CA LEU A 409 4.32 9.04 19.31
C LEU A 409 4.03 7.72 18.57
N GLY A 410 4.05 7.74 17.23
CA GLY A 410 3.86 6.53 16.41
C GLY A 410 4.97 5.51 16.59
N LEU A 411 6.23 5.95 16.61
CA LEU A 411 7.39 5.09 16.84
C LEU A 411 7.42 4.57 18.28
N GLY A 412 7.24 5.45 19.25
CA GLY A 412 7.28 5.11 20.68
C GLY A 412 6.26 4.03 21.04
N GLY A 413 5.06 4.09 20.46
CA GLY A 413 4.02 3.09 20.66
C GLY A 413 4.45 1.65 20.33
N LEU A 414 5.30 1.46 19.32
CA LEU A 414 5.81 0.13 18.94
C LEU A 414 6.69 -0.49 20.02
N PHE A 415 7.40 0.31 20.79
CA PHE A 415 8.36 -0.14 21.81
C PHE A 415 7.76 -0.24 23.22
N VAL A 416 6.50 0.18 23.41
CA VAL A 416 5.84 0.03 24.72
C VAL A 416 5.63 -1.46 25.01
N THR A 417 6.19 -1.95 26.11
CA THR A 417 6.10 -3.34 26.56
C THR A 417 6.09 -3.39 28.10
N GLY A 418 5.89 -4.59 28.67
CA GLY A 418 5.94 -4.83 30.10
C GLY A 418 4.60 -4.63 30.82
N PRO A 419 4.59 -4.67 32.18
CA PRO A 419 3.36 -4.74 32.97
C PRO A 419 2.40 -3.56 32.73
N ALA A 420 2.93 -2.37 32.48
CA ALA A 420 2.11 -1.19 32.17
C ALA A 420 1.36 -1.33 30.86
N TYR A 421 1.98 -1.94 29.84
CA TYR A 421 1.34 -2.24 28.56
C TYR A 421 0.26 -3.31 28.72
N GLU A 422 0.55 -4.38 29.48
CA GLU A 422 -0.38 -5.48 29.72
C GLU A 422 -1.62 -5.06 30.51
N ALA A 423 -1.50 -4.06 31.38
CA ALA A 423 -2.61 -3.49 32.15
C ALA A 423 -3.56 -2.61 31.31
N LEU A 424 -3.16 -2.21 30.09
CA LEU A 424 -4.00 -1.37 29.24
C LEU A 424 -5.16 -2.19 28.61
N PRO A 425 -6.31 -1.54 28.36
CA PRO A 425 -7.39 -2.16 27.57
C PRO A 425 -6.89 -2.64 26.21
N LEU A 426 -7.45 -3.75 25.71
CA LEU A 426 -7.02 -4.38 24.46
C LEU A 426 -6.95 -3.37 23.31
N LEU A 427 -7.99 -2.55 23.11
CA LEU A 427 -8.01 -1.52 22.06
C LEU A 427 -6.79 -0.59 22.14
N VAL A 428 -6.42 -0.12 23.33
CA VAL A 428 -5.28 0.79 23.51
C VAL A 428 -3.97 0.07 23.18
N ARG A 429 -3.81 -1.18 23.63
CA ARG A 429 -2.63 -2.01 23.28
C ARG A 429 -2.50 -2.19 21.77
N MET A 430 -3.61 -2.46 21.09
CA MET A 430 -3.64 -2.64 19.64
C MET A 430 -3.32 -1.32 18.91
N LEU A 431 -3.89 -0.20 19.36
CA LEU A 431 -3.61 1.12 18.76
C LEU A 431 -2.14 1.49 18.90
N LEU A 432 -1.52 1.25 20.06
CA LEU A 432 -0.09 1.53 20.28
C LEU A 432 0.81 0.74 19.30
N LYS A 433 0.43 -0.46 18.90
CA LYS A 433 1.16 -1.25 17.92
C LYS A 433 0.88 -0.85 16.45
N GLN A 434 0.01 0.15 16.23
CA GLN A 434 -0.30 0.71 14.92
C GLN A 434 0.32 2.10 14.76
N ALA A 435 1.60 2.18 14.40
CA ALA A 435 2.31 3.46 14.29
C ALA A 435 1.60 4.48 13.38
N VAL A 436 0.99 3.99 12.28
CA VAL A 436 0.21 4.81 11.35
C VAL A 436 -1.01 5.44 12.03
N VAL A 437 -1.61 4.78 13.02
CA VAL A 437 -2.77 5.31 13.76
C VAL A 437 -2.32 6.22 14.88
N THR A 438 -1.41 5.75 15.75
CA THR A 438 -0.91 6.51 16.89
C THR A 438 -0.17 7.79 16.51
N GLY A 439 0.56 7.77 15.40
CA GLY A 439 1.21 8.97 14.86
C GLY A 439 0.34 9.72 13.85
N GLY A 440 -0.42 9.00 13.00
CA GLY A 440 -1.19 9.61 11.91
C GLY A 440 -2.41 10.41 12.36
N ILE A 441 -3.13 9.96 13.39
CA ILE A 441 -4.27 10.73 13.93
C ILE A 441 -3.80 12.07 14.52
N PRO A 442 -2.81 12.11 15.43
CA PRO A 442 -2.25 13.38 15.90
C PRO A 442 -1.72 14.26 14.77
N LEU A 443 -1.05 13.68 13.79
CA LEU A 443 -0.56 14.40 12.60
C LEU A 443 -1.68 15.16 11.89
N ILE A 444 -2.79 14.49 11.60
CA ILE A 444 -3.94 15.07 10.89
C ILE A 444 -4.61 16.13 11.77
N VAL A 445 -4.87 15.82 13.04
CA VAL A 445 -5.55 16.73 13.98
C VAL A 445 -4.72 17.99 14.23
N MET A 446 -3.44 17.83 14.53
CA MET A 446 -2.55 19.00 14.76
C MET A 446 -2.38 19.83 13.50
N HIS A 447 -2.23 19.18 12.32
CA HIS A 447 -2.17 19.90 11.05
C HIS A 447 -3.46 20.69 10.79
N ALA A 448 -4.62 20.10 11.07
CA ALA A 448 -5.92 20.75 10.92
C ALA A 448 -6.09 21.96 11.85
N ILE A 449 -5.54 21.91 13.05
CA ILE A 449 -5.63 23.01 14.04
C ILE A 449 -4.59 24.10 13.75
N LEU A 450 -3.31 23.72 13.58
CA LEU A 450 -2.20 24.66 13.51
C LEU A 450 -1.98 25.28 12.13
N ASN A 451 -2.40 24.59 11.05
CA ASN A 451 -2.29 25.04 9.67
C ASN A 451 -3.67 25.37 9.05
N ARG A 452 -4.64 25.77 9.87
CA ARG A 452 -6.02 26.05 9.47
C ARG A 452 -6.11 27.03 8.28
N ASP A 453 -5.28 28.07 8.30
CA ASP A 453 -5.27 29.10 7.26
C ASP A 453 -4.83 28.56 5.89
N LYS A 454 -3.86 27.63 5.87
CA LYS A 454 -3.42 26.96 4.63
C LYS A 454 -4.48 26.01 4.10
N ILE A 455 -5.27 25.37 4.96
CA ILE A 455 -6.37 24.48 4.57
C ILE A 455 -7.53 25.29 3.96
N ALA A 456 -7.85 26.46 4.51
CA ALA A 456 -8.95 27.27 4.06
C ALA A 456 -8.70 27.97 2.68
N THR A 457 -7.45 28.28 2.36
CA THR A 457 -7.10 29.13 1.20
C THR A 457 -6.58 28.37 -0.02
N GLY A 458 -6.04 27.14 0.15
CA GLY A 458 -5.29 26.44 -0.90
C GLY A 458 -6.01 25.29 -1.61
N TYR A 459 -7.06 24.71 -1.05
CA TYR A 459 -7.50 23.36 -1.41
C TYR A 459 -8.96 23.21 -1.82
N VAL A 460 -9.65 24.29 -2.11
CA VAL A 460 -11.07 24.29 -2.53
C VAL A 460 -11.24 25.00 -3.87
N LYS A 461 -10.46 24.64 -4.87
CA LYS A 461 -10.86 24.77 -6.28
C LYS A 461 -10.87 23.36 -6.86
N ILE A 462 -11.94 22.64 -6.57
CA ILE A 462 -12.36 21.47 -7.34
C ILE A 462 -13.44 21.93 -8.32
#